data_e51b563d232342105edf19d437b4c180
#
_entry.id   e51b563d232342105edf19d437b4c180
#
_cell.length_a   1.000
_cell.length_b   1.000
_cell.length_c   1.000
_cell.angle_alpha   90.00
_cell.angle_beta   90.00
_cell.angle_gamma   90.00
#
_symmetry.space_group_name_H-M   'P 1'
#
loop_
_entity.id
_entity.type
_entity.pdbx_description
1 polymer ?
#
loop_
_entity_poly.entity_id
_entity_poly.type
_entity_poly.pdbx_seq_one_letter_code
_entity_poly.pdbx_strand_id
1 'polypeptide(L)'
;NYGSKKEWQTTVGLIYQGRSGSPYSLYYYGDVNEDGANGNDLFFIPTDAQIDKMRFDETDFSANALTKAVFGEGFTAPKLTEDMQRQLMKYWIGNDSYMKKHRGEFYKRYADNLAFEHHFDVHLAQKYSFKVGGQMNSLELSFDIINVGNLLNKDWGHTHGDGFGVYYSPVNYQKNGHYQFTGGYATRDYSDYYR
;
A
#
# COMPACT_ATOMS: atom_id res chain seq x y z
N ASN A 1 -31.99 20.76 19.41
CA ASN A 1 -33.45 20.67 19.47
C ASN A 1 -34.05 21.98 18.94
N TYR A 2 -35.07 21.89 18.12
CA TYR A 2 -35.73 23.02 17.50
C TYR A 2 -37.26 22.77 17.36
N GLY A 3 -38.02 23.78 16.94
CA GLY A 3 -39.47 23.78 16.93
C GLY A 3 -40.04 24.51 18.13
N SER A 4 -41.31 24.93 18.03
CA SER A 4 -41.98 25.74 19.05
C SER A 4 -42.09 25.09 20.44
N LYS A 5 -42.02 23.74 20.48
CA LYS A 5 -42.05 22.91 21.70
C LYS A 5 -40.82 22.04 21.87
N LYS A 6 -39.73 22.33 21.14
CA LYS A 6 -38.49 21.48 21.08
C LYS A 6 -38.78 20.03 20.69
N GLU A 7 -39.69 19.84 19.76
CA GLU A 7 -40.14 18.52 19.30
C GLU A 7 -39.16 17.85 18.38
N TRP A 8 -38.29 18.63 17.74
CA TRP A 8 -37.32 18.17 16.78
C TRP A 8 -35.91 18.18 17.36
N GLN A 9 -35.16 17.14 17.08
CA GLN A 9 -33.76 17.03 17.42
C GLN A 9 -33.00 16.45 16.23
N THR A 10 -32.02 17.20 15.76
CA THR A 10 -31.04 16.71 14.77
C THR A 10 -29.75 16.36 15.47
N THR A 11 -29.22 15.21 15.15
CA THR A 11 -27.87 14.74 15.58
C THR A 11 -27.00 14.56 14.34
N VAL A 12 -25.84 15.17 14.40
CA VAL A 12 -24.81 15.01 13.36
C VAL A 12 -23.54 14.51 14.05
N GLY A 13 -23.04 13.38 13.64
CA GLY A 13 -21.79 12.80 14.10
C GLY A 13 -20.80 12.68 12.94
N LEU A 14 -19.54 13.00 13.19
CA LEU A 14 -18.43 12.75 12.29
C LEU A 14 -17.39 11.96 13.07
N ILE A 15 -17.02 10.81 12.53
CA ILE A 15 -15.96 9.97 13.08
C ILE A 15 -14.82 9.96 12.07
N TYR A 16 -13.63 10.31 12.54
CA TYR A 16 -12.40 10.16 11.77
C TYR A 16 -11.52 9.12 12.42
N GLN A 17 -11.04 8.17 11.60
CA GLN A 17 -10.08 7.17 11.99
C GLN A 17 -8.88 7.23 11.04
N GLY A 18 -7.72 7.57 11.59
CA GLY A 18 -6.44 7.55 10.86
C GLY A 18 -5.54 6.50 11.45
N ARG A 19 -4.92 5.69 10.59
CA ARG A 19 -3.92 4.71 11.03
C ARG A 19 -2.79 4.59 10.03
N SER A 20 -1.59 4.26 10.53
CA SER A 20 -0.48 3.84 9.68
C SER A 20 -0.83 2.52 9.01
N GLY A 21 -0.48 2.38 7.73
CA GLY A 21 -0.57 1.09 7.06
C GLY A 21 0.31 0.03 7.73
N SER A 22 0.10 -1.23 7.36
CA SER A 22 0.84 -2.37 7.92
C SER A 22 2.34 -2.23 7.70
N PRO A 23 3.17 -2.56 8.70
CA PRO A 23 4.62 -2.62 8.53
C PRO A 23 5.00 -3.77 7.59
N TYR A 24 6.02 -3.57 6.76
CA TYR A 24 6.47 -4.58 5.82
C TYR A 24 7.99 -4.78 5.85
N SER A 25 8.43 -5.89 5.26
CA SER A 25 9.83 -6.25 5.11
C SER A 25 10.11 -6.68 3.68
N LEU A 26 11.32 -6.43 3.20
CA LEU A 26 11.76 -6.88 1.89
C LEU A 26 12.67 -8.10 2.03
N TYR A 27 12.39 -9.11 1.21
CA TYR A 27 13.13 -10.36 1.14
C TYR A 27 13.48 -10.69 -0.31
N TYR A 28 14.46 -11.56 -0.50
CA TYR A 28 14.64 -12.22 -1.78
C TYR A 28 13.61 -13.33 -1.97
N TYR A 29 13.16 -13.53 -3.19
CA TYR A 29 12.53 -14.78 -3.56
C TYR A 29 13.66 -15.75 -3.98
N GLY A 30 13.76 -16.85 -3.29
CA GLY A 30 14.86 -17.81 -3.44
C GLY A 30 15.69 -17.93 -2.16
N ASP A 31 16.63 -18.82 -2.18
CA ASP A 31 17.57 -19.12 -1.09
C ASP A 31 18.92 -18.52 -1.45
N VAL A 32 19.19 -17.31 -0.97
CA VAL A 32 20.41 -16.55 -1.31
C VAL A 32 21.60 -17.01 -0.47
N ASN A 33 21.34 -17.41 0.77
CA ASN A 33 22.35 -17.84 1.74
C ASN A 33 22.61 -19.35 1.72
N GLU A 34 21.85 -20.11 0.91
CA GLU A 34 21.96 -21.56 0.73
C GLU A 34 21.74 -22.37 2.02
N ASP A 35 20.82 -21.85 2.89
CA ASP A 35 20.46 -22.56 4.15
C ASP A 35 19.33 -23.60 3.96
N GLY A 36 18.81 -23.72 2.75
CA GLY A 36 17.74 -24.65 2.38
C GLY A 36 16.32 -24.08 2.56
N ALA A 37 16.17 -22.83 2.98
CA ALA A 37 14.89 -22.15 3.13
C ALA A 37 14.73 -21.05 2.08
N ASN A 38 13.54 -20.97 1.46
CA ASN A 38 13.23 -19.94 0.48
C ASN A 38 12.47 -18.79 1.14
N GLY A 39 12.76 -17.54 0.74
CA GLY A 39 11.98 -16.37 1.13
C GLY A 39 12.18 -15.92 2.59
N ASN A 40 13.27 -16.33 3.24
CA ASN A 40 13.68 -15.92 4.57
C ASN A 40 14.87 -14.94 4.57
N ASP A 41 15.52 -14.76 3.42
CA ASP A 41 16.68 -13.88 3.26
C ASP A 41 16.27 -12.43 3.09
N LEU A 42 16.62 -11.58 4.04
CA LEU A 42 16.38 -10.14 3.96
C LEU A 42 17.09 -9.52 2.76
N PHE A 43 16.39 -8.63 2.08
CA PHE A 43 16.93 -7.91 0.93
C PHE A 43 18.15 -7.08 1.34
N PHE A 44 19.29 -7.31 0.68
CA PHE A 44 20.44 -6.42 0.78
C PHE A 44 20.23 -5.25 -0.17
N ILE A 45 20.34 -4.02 0.32
CA ILE A 45 20.15 -2.78 -0.45
C ILE A 45 21.46 -2.43 -1.14
N PRO A 46 21.67 -2.80 -2.40
CA PRO A 46 22.95 -2.58 -3.03
C PRO A 46 23.20 -1.09 -3.35
N THR A 47 24.47 -0.71 -3.37
CA THR A 47 24.92 0.55 -3.97
C THR A 47 24.85 0.47 -5.50
N ASP A 48 24.85 1.62 -6.19
CA ASP A 48 24.84 1.65 -7.66
C ASP A 48 26.01 0.87 -8.26
N ALA A 49 27.22 0.98 -7.67
CA ALA A 49 28.40 0.23 -8.11
C ALA A 49 28.28 -1.30 -7.89
N GLN A 50 27.51 -1.72 -6.88
CA GLN A 50 27.19 -3.13 -6.68
C GLN A 50 26.16 -3.61 -7.70
N ILE A 51 25.11 -2.80 -7.98
CA ILE A 51 24.10 -3.12 -9.00
C ILE A 51 24.75 -3.31 -10.38
N ASP A 52 25.75 -2.48 -10.72
CA ASP A 52 26.49 -2.61 -12.00
C ASP A 52 27.26 -3.93 -12.14
N LYS A 53 27.56 -4.59 -11.02
CA LYS A 53 28.24 -5.89 -10.99
C LYS A 53 27.29 -7.07 -10.83
N MET A 54 26.03 -6.83 -10.49
CA MET A 54 25.02 -7.89 -10.41
C MET A 54 24.73 -8.46 -11.80
N ARG A 55 24.46 -9.75 -11.85
CA ARG A 55 24.05 -10.46 -13.06
C ARG A 55 22.54 -10.65 -13.03
N PHE A 56 21.88 -10.18 -14.08
CA PHE A 56 20.44 -10.36 -14.23
C PHE A 56 20.13 -11.23 -15.43
N ASP A 57 19.37 -12.28 -15.20
CA ASP A 57 18.82 -13.09 -16.28
C ASP A 57 17.68 -12.34 -16.96
N GLU A 58 17.61 -12.44 -18.28
CA GLU A 58 16.48 -11.88 -19.02
C GLU A 58 15.16 -12.47 -18.50
N THR A 59 14.15 -11.62 -18.37
CA THR A 59 12.80 -12.01 -17.95
C THR A 59 11.77 -11.35 -18.82
N ASP A 60 10.56 -11.90 -18.84
CA ASP A 60 9.46 -11.31 -19.60
C ASP A 60 9.14 -9.90 -19.11
N PHE A 61 8.89 -9.01 -20.07
CA PHE A 61 8.48 -7.65 -19.74
C PHE A 61 7.05 -7.63 -19.23
N SER A 62 6.87 -6.95 -18.12
CA SER A 62 5.55 -6.64 -17.56
C SER A 62 5.45 -5.13 -17.32
N ALA A 63 4.46 -4.49 -17.93
CA ALA A 63 4.21 -3.08 -17.69
C ALA A 63 3.64 -2.88 -16.28
N ASN A 64 4.35 -2.12 -15.45
CA ASN A 64 3.97 -1.76 -14.10
C ASN A 64 4.37 -0.31 -13.79
N ALA A 65 4.01 0.21 -12.64
CA ALA A 65 4.28 1.60 -12.28
C ALA A 65 5.78 1.95 -12.36
N LEU A 66 6.66 1.04 -11.97
CA LEU A 66 8.10 1.27 -12.03
C LEU A 66 8.64 1.26 -13.46
N THR A 67 8.25 0.30 -14.29
CA THR A 67 8.68 0.25 -15.70
C THR A 67 8.19 1.46 -16.48
N LYS A 68 6.97 1.94 -16.20
CA LYS A 68 6.43 3.17 -16.79
C LYS A 68 7.20 4.41 -16.34
N ALA A 69 7.56 4.49 -15.06
CA ALA A 69 8.33 5.62 -14.53
C ALA A 69 9.73 5.72 -15.14
N VAL A 70 10.38 4.60 -15.43
CA VAL A 70 11.74 4.56 -15.98
C VAL A 70 11.77 4.69 -17.48
N PHE A 71 10.89 3.97 -18.19
CA PHE A 71 10.92 3.85 -19.65
C PHE A 71 9.81 4.62 -20.37
N GLY A 72 8.82 5.14 -19.65
CA GLY A 72 7.67 5.86 -20.20
C GLY A 72 6.42 4.98 -20.37
N GLU A 73 5.25 5.63 -20.42
CA GLU A 73 3.93 4.98 -20.45
C GLU A 73 3.71 4.04 -21.65
N GLY A 74 4.28 4.37 -22.79
CA GLY A 74 4.14 3.60 -24.04
C GLY A 74 5.25 2.58 -24.28
N PHE A 75 6.17 2.42 -23.36
CA PHE A 75 7.30 1.52 -23.56
C PHE A 75 6.85 0.06 -23.54
N THR A 76 7.26 -0.69 -24.56
CA THR A 76 7.04 -2.13 -24.69
C THR A 76 8.34 -2.80 -25.13
N ALA A 77 8.62 -3.98 -24.57
CA ALA A 77 9.74 -4.80 -24.97
C ALA A 77 9.34 -6.28 -24.84
N PRO A 78 9.91 -7.20 -25.63
CA PRO A 78 9.62 -8.62 -25.48
C PRO A 78 10.15 -9.16 -24.14
N LYS A 79 11.26 -8.58 -23.69
CA LYS A 79 11.90 -8.97 -22.41
C LYS A 79 12.58 -7.77 -21.75
N LEU A 80 12.78 -7.88 -20.45
CA LEU A 80 13.68 -7.01 -19.69
C LEU A 80 15.10 -7.56 -19.77
N THR A 81 15.99 -6.79 -20.39
CA THR A 81 17.42 -7.11 -20.45
C THR A 81 18.11 -6.84 -19.13
N GLU A 82 19.34 -7.35 -18.97
CA GLU A 82 20.16 -7.10 -17.78
C GLU A 82 20.30 -5.60 -17.47
N ASP A 83 20.59 -4.77 -18.48
CA ASP A 83 20.76 -3.33 -18.30
C ASP A 83 19.44 -2.61 -17.92
N MET A 84 18.33 -3.04 -18.46
CA MET A 84 17.01 -2.53 -18.06
C MET A 84 16.71 -2.84 -16.60
N GLN A 85 17.00 -4.06 -16.15
CA GLN A 85 16.78 -4.46 -14.76
C GLN A 85 17.70 -3.68 -13.81
N ARG A 86 18.95 -3.38 -14.18
CA ARG A 86 19.86 -2.49 -13.43
C ARG A 86 19.26 -1.07 -13.31
N GLN A 87 18.76 -0.52 -14.40
CA GLN A 87 18.15 0.81 -14.40
C GLN A 87 16.91 0.85 -13.50
N LEU A 88 16.03 -0.14 -13.60
CA LEU A 88 14.85 -0.27 -12.74
C LEU A 88 15.24 -0.34 -11.26
N MET A 89 16.21 -1.17 -10.91
CA MET A 89 16.66 -1.35 -9.52
C MET A 89 17.30 -0.07 -8.96
N LYS A 90 18.15 0.61 -9.72
CA LYS A 90 18.75 1.90 -9.32
C LYS A 90 17.69 2.95 -9.08
N TYR A 91 16.71 3.06 -9.99
CA TYR A 91 15.60 4.00 -9.87
C TYR A 91 14.75 3.69 -8.64
N TRP A 92 14.38 2.43 -8.44
CA TRP A 92 13.58 1.99 -7.30
C TRP A 92 14.25 2.34 -5.97
N ILE A 93 15.50 1.90 -5.76
CA ILE A 93 16.25 2.17 -4.53
C ILE A 93 16.49 3.68 -4.34
N GLY A 94 16.74 4.41 -5.43
CA GLY A 94 16.99 5.86 -5.38
C GLY A 94 15.76 6.69 -5.00
N ASN A 95 14.56 6.22 -5.31
CA ASN A 95 13.31 6.91 -5.01
C ASN A 95 12.64 6.43 -3.71
N ASP A 96 13.08 5.32 -3.14
CA ASP A 96 12.58 4.87 -1.85
C ASP A 96 13.19 5.66 -0.69
N SER A 97 12.33 6.13 0.23
CA SER A 97 12.73 7.01 1.33
C SER A 97 13.65 6.34 2.36
N TYR A 98 13.51 5.03 2.55
CA TYR A 98 14.32 4.23 3.45
C TYR A 98 15.58 3.73 2.74
N MET A 99 15.44 3.04 1.61
CA MET A 99 16.55 2.37 0.94
C MET A 99 17.65 3.31 0.45
N LYS A 100 17.30 4.52 -0.03
CA LYS A 100 18.32 5.49 -0.46
C LYS A 100 19.30 5.92 0.65
N LYS A 101 18.88 5.79 1.93
CA LYS A 101 19.70 6.13 3.10
C LYS A 101 20.47 4.96 3.68
N HIS A 102 20.08 3.72 3.29
CA HIS A 102 20.62 2.47 3.83
C HIS A 102 21.30 1.60 2.76
N ARG A 103 21.85 2.23 1.72
CA ARG A 103 22.62 1.52 0.69
C ARG A 103 23.86 0.86 1.28
N GLY A 104 24.08 -0.39 0.94
CA GLY A 104 25.16 -1.23 1.46
C GLY A 104 24.78 -1.97 2.75
N GLU A 105 23.53 -1.91 3.18
CA GLU A 105 23.01 -2.58 4.38
C GLU A 105 21.89 -3.56 4.02
N PHE A 106 21.62 -4.51 4.91
CA PHE A 106 20.41 -5.32 4.82
C PHE A 106 19.18 -4.51 5.22
N TYR A 107 18.07 -4.72 4.50
CA TYR A 107 16.78 -4.16 4.85
C TYR A 107 16.37 -4.66 6.23
N LYS A 108 16.02 -3.76 7.16
CA LYS A 108 15.58 -4.16 8.50
C LYS A 108 14.14 -4.66 8.47
N ARG A 109 13.84 -5.67 9.28
CA ARG A 109 12.46 -6.16 9.44
C ARG A 109 11.56 -5.02 9.87
N TYR A 110 10.40 -4.91 9.19
CA TYR A 110 9.38 -3.90 9.49
C TYR A 110 9.91 -2.46 9.51
N ALA A 111 10.89 -2.16 8.66
CA ALA A 111 11.53 -0.85 8.62
C ALA A 111 10.66 0.24 8.01
N ASP A 112 9.66 -0.13 7.24
CA ASP A 112 8.76 0.81 6.58
C ASP A 112 7.31 0.32 6.67
N ASN A 113 6.37 1.26 6.46
CA ASN A 113 4.94 0.98 6.51
C ASN A 113 4.31 1.26 5.16
N LEU A 114 3.24 0.54 4.87
CA LEU A 114 2.35 0.87 3.76
C LEU A 114 1.73 2.26 3.96
N ALA A 115 1.03 2.75 2.94
CA ALA A 115 0.43 4.08 2.97
C ALA A 115 -0.49 4.29 4.19
N PHE A 116 -0.54 5.52 4.67
CA PHE A 116 -1.43 5.91 5.77
C PHE A 116 -2.87 5.86 5.29
N GLU A 117 -3.75 5.33 6.15
CA GLU A 117 -5.16 5.11 5.86
C GLU A 117 -6.03 6.13 6.57
N HIS A 118 -6.99 6.68 5.85
CA HIS A 118 -7.94 7.68 6.35
C HIS A 118 -9.36 7.16 6.15
N HIS A 119 -10.13 7.05 7.23
CA HIS A 119 -11.53 6.67 7.19
C HIS A 119 -12.38 7.77 7.82
N PHE A 120 -13.45 8.14 7.16
CA PHE A 120 -14.43 9.14 7.64
C PHE A 120 -15.81 8.53 7.58
N ASP A 121 -16.50 8.53 8.72
CA ASP A 121 -17.89 8.07 8.83
C ASP A 121 -18.77 9.23 9.26
N VAL A 122 -19.96 9.30 8.70
CA VAL A 122 -20.96 10.32 9.02
C VAL A 122 -22.22 9.65 9.54
N HIS A 123 -22.65 10.09 10.72
CA HIS A 123 -23.93 9.73 11.32
C HIS A 123 -24.88 10.92 11.28
N LEU A 124 -26.06 10.72 10.73
CA LEU A 124 -27.14 11.71 10.71
C LEU A 124 -28.38 11.09 11.33
N ALA A 125 -28.95 11.73 12.35
CA ALA A 125 -30.21 11.30 12.93
C ALA A 125 -31.17 12.47 13.11
N GLN A 126 -32.45 12.22 12.81
CA GLN A 126 -33.55 13.16 13.01
C GLN A 126 -34.60 12.51 13.90
N LYS A 127 -34.80 13.09 15.07
CA LYS A 127 -35.80 12.65 16.04
C LYS A 127 -36.94 13.64 16.11
N TYR A 128 -38.17 13.14 16.11
CA TYR A 128 -39.38 13.86 16.37
C TYR A 128 -40.07 13.32 17.62
N SER A 129 -40.35 14.20 18.59
CA SER A 129 -41.01 13.84 19.85
C SER A 129 -42.43 14.41 19.89
N PHE A 130 -43.40 13.59 20.26
CA PHE A 130 -44.81 13.95 20.29
C PHE A 130 -45.55 13.29 21.45
N LYS A 131 -46.70 13.84 21.85
CA LYS A 131 -47.55 13.29 22.92
C LYS A 131 -48.74 12.53 22.35
N VAL A 132 -48.97 11.32 22.86
CA VAL A 132 -50.18 10.52 22.59
C VAL A 132 -50.73 10.06 23.92
N GLY A 133 -52.01 10.38 24.21
CA GLY A 133 -52.67 9.96 25.45
C GLY A 133 -51.98 10.40 26.74
N GLY A 134 -51.27 11.54 26.70
CA GLY A 134 -50.51 12.06 27.85
C GLY A 134 -49.06 11.51 27.97
N GLN A 135 -48.70 10.50 27.21
CA GLN A 135 -47.36 9.92 27.19
C GLN A 135 -46.50 10.52 26.08
N MET A 136 -45.22 10.72 26.36
CA MET A 136 -44.23 11.16 25.36
C MET A 136 -43.76 9.96 24.52
N ASN A 137 -43.87 10.13 23.21
CA ASN A 137 -43.39 9.20 22.22
C ASN A 137 -42.35 9.88 21.33
N SER A 138 -41.49 9.11 20.67
CA SER A 138 -40.58 9.67 19.70
C SER A 138 -40.39 8.71 18.52
N LEU A 139 -40.20 9.29 17.36
CA LEU A 139 -39.74 8.60 16.13
C LEU A 139 -38.39 9.15 15.78
N GLU A 140 -37.45 8.27 15.47
CA GLU A 140 -36.10 8.62 15.04
C GLU A 140 -35.79 7.93 13.73
N LEU A 141 -35.27 8.68 12.79
CA LEU A 141 -34.73 8.21 11.54
C LEU A 141 -33.23 8.50 11.52
N SER A 142 -32.40 7.50 11.34
CA SER A 142 -30.94 7.64 11.28
C SER A 142 -30.36 7.08 9.99
N PHE A 143 -29.27 7.69 9.56
CA PHE A 143 -28.45 7.27 8.41
C PHE A 143 -26.99 7.26 8.82
N ASP A 144 -26.32 6.15 8.56
CA ASP A 144 -24.89 6.00 8.73
C ASP A 144 -24.25 5.85 7.35
N ILE A 145 -23.32 6.75 7.04
CA ILE A 145 -22.54 6.70 5.81
C ILE A 145 -21.11 6.33 6.21
N ILE A 146 -20.76 5.09 5.95
CA ILE A 146 -19.43 4.56 6.27
C ILE A 146 -18.49 4.90 5.13
N ASN A 147 -17.27 5.35 5.48
CA ASN A 147 -16.23 5.70 4.54
C ASN A 147 -16.67 6.78 3.53
N VAL A 148 -17.32 7.84 4.02
CA VAL A 148 -17.77 8.97 3.20
C VAL A 148 -16.63 9.66 2.46
N GLY A 149 -15.39 9.55 2.94
CA GLY A 149 -14.20 10.07 2.29
C GLY A 149 -14.00 9.53 0.88
N ASN A 150 -14.41 8.29 0.62
CA ASN A 150 -14.34 7.67 -0.70
C ASN A 150 -15.24 8.35 -1.76
N LEU A 151 -16.30 9.04 -1.34
CA LEU A 151 -17.13 9.86 -2.24
C LEU A 151 -16.40 11.13 -2.71
N LEU A 152 -15.44 11.63 -1.92
CA LEU A 152 -14.65 12.82 -2.24
C LEU A 152 -13.39 12.45 -3.00
N ASN A 153 -12.73 11.37 -2.63
CA ASN A 153 -11.55 10.84 -3.28
C ASN A 153 -11.60 9.31 -3.25
N LYS A 154 -11.64 8.70 -4.42
CA LYS A 154 -11.72 7.24 -4.60
C LYS A 154 -10.54 6.48 -3.96
N ASP A 155 -9.42 7.16 -3.68
CA ASP A 155 -8.23 6.58 -3.09
C ASP A 155 -8.22 6.67 -1.54
N TRP A 156 -9.25 7.30 -0.96
CA TRP A 156 -9.42 7.34 0.50
C TRP A 156 -10.22 6.14 1.00
N GLY A 157 -9.95 5.76 2.25
CA GLY A 157 -10.65 4.66 2.90
C GLY A 157 -10.29 3.27 2.38
N HIS A 158 -9.21 3.14 1.61
CA HIS A 158 -8.66 1.85 1.26
C HIS A 158 -7.73 1.33 2.35
N THR A 159 -7.84 0.04 2.63
CA THR A 159 -6.90 -0.66 3.52
C THR A 159 -5.80 -1.27 2.66
N HIS A 160 -4.55 -0.92 2.98
CA HIS A 160 -3.39 -1.44 2.31
C HIS A 160 -2.79 -2.62 3.09
N GLY A 161 -2.95 -3.83 2.54
CA GLY A 161 -2.47 -5.08 3.16
C GLY A 161 -3.35 -5.54 4.33
N ASP A 162 -3.67 -6.79 4.32
CA ASP A 162 -4.63 -7.45 5.23
C ASP A 162 -3.96 -8.38 6.25
N GLY A 163 -2.65 -8.22 6.47
CA GLY A 163 -1.92 -9.11 7.36
C GLY A 163 -0.88 -8.43 8.22
N PHE A 164 -0.64 -9.02 9.38
CA PHE A 164 0.50 -8.68 10.22
C PHE A 164 1.79 -9.14 9.50
N GLY A 165 2.67 -8.20 9.19
CA GLY A 165 3.97 -8.52 8.62
C GLY A 165 3.92 -8.94 7.16
N VAL A 166 3.61 -7.99 6.29
CA VAL A 166 3.65 -8.23 4.85
C VAL A 166 5.10 -8.42 4.41
N TYR A 167 5.34 -9.48 3.65
CA TYR A 167 6.65 -9.81 3.11
C TYR A 167 6.61 -9.60 1.60
N TYR A 168 7.51 -8.77 1.09
CA TYR A 168 7.64 -8.53 -0.34
C TYR A 168 8.97 -9.06 -0.84
N SER A 169 8.93 -9.77 -1.95
CA SER A 169 10.11 -10.33 -2.61
C SER A 169 10.25 -9.74 -4.01
N PRO A 170 10.73 -8.49 -4.13
CA PRO A 170 10.82 -7.81 -5.42
C PRO A 170 11.93 -8.36 -6.30
N VAL A 171 12.92 -9.02 -5.71
CA VAL A 171 14.08 -9.58 -6.40
C VAL A 171 14.07 -11.09 -6.28
N ASN A 172 14.07 -11.75 -7.43
CA ASN A 172 14.12 -13.20 -7.53
C ASN A 172 15.59 -13.65 -7.71
N TYR A 173 16.07 -14.49 -6.80
CA TYR A 173 17.39 -15.11 -6.90
C TYR A 173 17.30 -16.41 -7.68
N GLN A 174 18.09 -16.55 -8.74
CA GLN A 174 18.06 -17.67 -9.69
C GLN A 174 19.17 -18.69 -9.46
N LYS A 175 19.92 -18.62 -8.36
CA LYS A 175 21.15 -19.37 -8.07
C LYS A 175 22.39 -18.82 -8.78
N ASN A 176 23.55 -19.26 -8.32
CA ASN A 176 24.87 -18.90 -8.87
C ASN A 176 25.11 -17.38 -9.02
N GLY A 177 24.51 -16.56 -8.17
CA GLY A 177 24.65 -15.10 -8.22
C GLY A 177 23.85 -14.42 -9.34
N HIS A 178 22.87 -15.10 -9.93
CA HIS A 178 21.96 -14.55 -10.93
C HIS A 178 20.65 -14.08 -10.29
N TYR A 179 20.09 -12.99 -10.79
CA TYR A 179 18.90 -12.35 -10.26
C TYR A 179 17.89 -12.02 -11.37
N GLN A 180 16.66 -11.82 -10.99
CA GLN A 180 15.64 -11.21 -11.84
C GLN A 180 14.91 -10.11 -11.07
N PHE A 181 14.69 -8.97 -11.71
CA PHE A 181 14.02 -7.84 -11.14
C PHE A 181 13.04 -7.21 -12.15
N THR A 182 11.76 -7.47 -11.99
CA THR A 182 10.72 -6.95 -12.88
C THR A 182 10.12 -5.63 -12.42
N GLY A 183 10.36 -5.25 -11.16
CA GLY A 183 9.74 -4.09 -10.53
C GLY A 183 8.27 -4.28 -10.14
N GLY A 184 7.68 -5.47 -10.37
CA GLY A 184 6.26 -5.71 -10.12
C GLY A 184 5.84 -5.57 -8.65
N TYR A 185 6.72 -5.92 -7.73
CA TYR A 185 6.49 -5.80 -6.28
C TYR A 185 7.28 -4.66 -5.63
N ALA A 186 7.86 -3.77 -6.43
CA ALA A 186 8.72 -2.71 -5.95
C ALA A 186 7.98 -1.40 -5.64
N THR A 187 6.70 -1.33 -5.88
CA THR A 187 5.90 -0.12 -5.61
C THR A 187 5.05 -0.31 -4.37
N ARG A 188 4.98 0.73 -3.52
CA ARG A 188 4.11 0.76 -2.33
C ARG A 188 2.64 0.84 -2.68
N ASP A 189 2.32 1.10 -3.94
CA ASP A 189 0.96 1.29 -4.41
C ASP A 189 0.37 -0.03 -4.88
N TYR A 190 -0.14 -0.79 -3.90
CA TYR A 190 -0.85 -2.06 -4.13
C TYR A 190 -2.31 -1.85 -4.51
N SER A 191 -2.75 -0.62 -4.75
CA SER A 191 -4.14 -0.31 -5.11
C SER A 191 -4.60 -1.06 -6.37
N ASP A 192 -3.68 -1.51 -7.21
CA ASP A 192 -4.00 -2.25 -8.43
C ASP A 192 -4.26 -3.76 -8.23
N TYR A 193 -3.92 -4.33 -7.07
CA TYR A 193 -4.11 -5.78 -6.81
C TYR A 193 -5.46 -6.15 -6.20
N TYR A 194 -6.21 -5.19 -5.67
CA TYR A 194 -7.50 -5.41 -5.00
C TYR A 194 -8.64 -4.55 -5.58
N ARG A 195 -8.62 -4.32 -6.88
CA ARG A 195 -9.77 -3.77 -7.61
C ARG A 195 -10.67 -4.87 -8.14
#